data_37168c08f03dbcfdfe3efccb04a33ea6
#
_entry.id   37168c08f03dbcfdfe3efccb04a33ea6
#
_cell.length_a   1.000
_cell.length_b   1.000
_cell.length_c   1.000
_cell.angle_alpha   90.00
_cell.angle_beta   90.00
_cell.angle_gamma   90.00
#
_symmetry.space_group_name_H-M   'P 1'
#
loop_
_entity.id
_entity.type
_entity.pdbx_description
1 polymer ?
#
loop_
_entity_poly.entity_id
_entity_poly.type
_entity_poly.pdbx_seq_one_letter_code
_entity_poly.pdbx_strand_id
1 'polypeptide(L)'
;YDHHQGRRRRCKVRVRKYTDAQLCFVEVKLKDKRGLTVKKRLDYAVDKYGTLDDAACAHVDRCYRNLYGKPFRHTLQAVIEMRYQRVTLVAREGGERMTIDGNLWFSIGERARTTRPDVFIVETKSANGNGIADKILRALHQHPTARYSKYCVGMAALEAVERHNKFLPALRKLEVVPERRPTPVMMAARGAHAMDSALTAPSFH
;
A
#
# COMPACT_ATOMS: atom_id res chain seq x y z
N TYR A 1 12.16 9.92 -2.08
CA TYR A 1 12.97 10.57 -1.03
C TYR A 1 12.11 11.36 -0.05
N ASP A 2 11.35 12.38 -0.50
CA ASP A 2 10.57 13.28 0.36
C ASP A 2 9.55 12.55 1.25
N HIS A 3 8.89 11.53 0.72
CA HIS A 3 7.95 10.73 1.49
C HIS A 3 8.66 9.92 2.59
N HIS A 4 9.81 9.33 2.27
CA HIS A 4 10.63 8.56 3.21
C HIS A 4 11.19 9.45 4.32
N GLN A 5 11.65 10.65 3.98
CA GLN A 5 12.16 11.62 4.95
C GLN A 5 11.06 12.34 5.74
N GLY A 6 9.80 12.20 5.34
CA GLY A 6 8.67 12.82 6.03
C GLY A 6 8.58 14.34 5.80
N ARG A 7 9.11 14.84 4.66
CA ARG A 7 9.05 16.26 4.34
C ARG A 7 7.61 16.79 4.35
N ARG A 8 7.45 18.04 4.77
CA ARG A 8 6.13 18.66 4.94
C ARG A 8 5.36 18.72 3.62
N ARG A 9 5.99 19.17 2.52
CA ARG A 9 5.42 19.10 1.17
C ARG A 9 5.93 17.83 0.51
N ARG A 10 5.03 16.89 0.27
CA ARG A 10 5.38 15.64 -0.39
C ARG A 10 4.24 15.09 -1.23
N CYS A 11 4.60 14.53 -2.36
CA CYS A 11 3.71 13.85 -3.26
C CYS A 11 4.01 12.35 -3.28
N LYS A 12 2.99 11.53 -3.32
CA LYS A 12 3.08 10.10 -3.60
C LYS A 12 2.12 9.76 -4.72
N VAL A 13 2.66 9.19 -5.78
CA VAL A 13 1.88 8.63 -6.90
C VAL A 13 1.98 7.11 -6.81
N ARG A 14 0.90 6.41 -7.10
CA ARG A 14 0.91 4.96 -7.27
C ARG A 14 -0.17 4.52 -8.25
N VAL A 15 0.13 3.50 -9.02
CA VAL A 15 -0.88 2.71 -9.72
C VAL A 15 -1.29 1.57 -8.79
N ARG A 16 -2.59 1.39 -8.56
CA ARG A 16 -3.13 0.32 -7.71
C ARG A 16 -4.10 -0.52 -8.48
N LYS A 17 -3.85 -1.83 -8.49
CA LYS A 17 -4.75 -2.84 -9.02
C LYS A 17 -5.41 -3.61 -7.87
N TYR A 18 -6.71 -3.82 -7.96
CA TYR A 18 -7.49 -4.75 -7.13
C TYR A 18 -7.81 -5.94 -8.03
N THR A 19 -7.07 -7.02 -7.84
CA THR A 19 -7.08 -8.16 -8.76
C THR A 19 -8.45 -8.81 -8.84
N ASP A 20 -9.08 -9.08 -7.69
CA ASP A 20 -10.36 -9.77 -7.62
C ASP A 20 -11.52 -8.93 -8.19
N ALA A 21 -11.48 -7.62 -7.97
CA ALA A 21 -12.50 -6.68 -8.45
C ALA A 21 -12.23 -6.18 -9.88
N GLN A 22 -11.11 -6.57 -10.50
CA GLN A 22 -10.66 -6.08 -11.82
C GLN A 22 -10.68 -4.53 -11.93
N LEU A 23 -10.29 -3.86 -10.86
CA LEU A 23 -10.22 -2.41 -10.79
C LEU A 23 -8.76 -1.93 -10.76
N CYS A 24 -8.48 -0.84 -11.46
CA CYS A 24 -7.18 -0.17 -11.41
C CYS A 24 -7.34 1.35 -11.26
N PHE A 25 -6.42 1.97 -10.55
CA PHE A 25 -6.46 3.41 -10.27
C PHE A 25 -5.08 4.03 -10.25
N VAL A 26 -4.97 5.23 -10.79
CA VAL A 26 -3.85 6.13 -10.48
C VAL A 26 -4.24 6.96 -9.26
N GLU A 27 -3.53 6.78 -8.17
CA GLU A 27 -3.78 7.51 -6.91
C GLU A 27 -2.67 8.51 -6.64
N VAL A 28 -3.06 9.77 -6.44
CA VAL A 28 -2.18 10.88 -6.06
C VAL A 28 -2.48 11.29 -4.63
N LYS A 29 -1.47 11.26 -3.77
CA LYS A 29 -1.58 11.65 -2.37
C LYS A 29 -0.61 12.78 -2.08
N LEU A 30 -1.14 13.92 -1.72
CA LEU A 30 -0.41 15.17 -1.47
C LEU A 30 -0.56 15.59 -0.01
N LYS A 31 0.44 16.26 0.53
CA LYS A 31 0.36 16.96 1.81
C LYS A 31 0.30 18.46 1.58
N ASP A 32 -0.74 19.12 2.10
CA ASP A 32 -0.86 20.56 2.03
C ASP A 32 0.06 21.29 3.03
N LYS A 33 -0.01 22.62 3.04
CA LYS A 33 0.77 23.48 3.95
C LYS A 33 0.40 23.26 5.42
N ARG A 34 -0.84 22.85 5.71
CA ARG A 34 -1.35 22.57 7.08
C ARG A 34 -1.06 21.13 7.51
N GLY A 35 -0.47 20.30 6.64
CA GLY A 35 -0.20 18.89 6.90
C GLY A 35 -1.41 17.98 6.65
N LEU A 36 -2.51 18.51 6.12
CA LEU A 36 -3.65 17.70 5.72
C LEU A 36 -3.32 16.87 4.48
N THR A 37 -3.94 15.72 4.37
CA THR A 37 -3.74 14.82 3.23
C THR A 37 -4.86 15.01 2.21
N VAL A 38 -4.48 15.44 1.01
CA VAL A 38 -5.35 15.43 -0.17
C VAL A 38 -5.08 14.16 -0.96
N LYS A 39 -6.13 13.35 -1.19
CA LYS A 39 -6.07 12.15 -2.02
C LYS A 39 -6.99 12.32 -3.22
N LYS A 40 -6.44 12.14 -4.41
CA LYS A 40 -7.16 12.11 -5.68
C LYS A 40 -6.95 10.78 -6.37
N ARG A 41 -7.93 10.35 -7.15
CA ARG A 41 -7.95 9.08 -7.85
C ARG A 41 -8.43 9.31 -9.27
N LEU A 42 -7.82 8.62 -10.21
CA LEU A 42 -8.24 8.50 -11.60
C LEU A 42 -8.50 7.01 -11.86
N ASP A 43 -9.66 6.68 -12.41
CA ASP A 43 -9.92 5.33 -12.91
C ASP A 43 -8.95 5.02 -14.06
N TYR A 44 -8.41 3.82 -14.05
CA TYR A 44 -7.34 3.44 -14.96
C TYR A 44 -7.59 2.02 -15.50
N ALA A 45 -7.26 1.80 -16.76
CA ALA A 45 -7.47 0.49 -17.36
C ALA A 45 -6.55 -0.56 -16.72
N VAL A 46 -7.07 -1.76 -16.49
CA VAL A 46 -6.36 -2.84 -15.78
C VAL A 46 -5.15 -3.34 -16.54
N ASP A 47 -5.22 -3.35 -17.87
CA ASP A 47 -4.15 -3.71 -18.79
C ASP A 47 -2.99 -2.70 -18.79
N LYS A 48 -3.24 -1.47 -18.36
CA LYS A 48 -2.22 -0.43 -18.18
C LYS A 48 -1.51 -0.46 -16.81
N TYR A 49 -1.82 -1.44 -15.97
CA TYR A 49 -1.14 -1.58 -14.67
C TYR A 49 0.38 -1.68 -14.86
N GLY A 50 1.12 -0.91 -14.07
CA GLY A 50 2.60 -0.85 -14.14
C GLY A 50 3.14 0.24 -15.06
N THR A 51 2.29 0.91 -15.85
CA THR A 51 2.67 2.03 -16.72
C THR A 51 2.00 3.33 -16.27
N LEU A 52 2.46 4.46 -16.77
CA LEU A 52 1.81 5.76 -16.63
C LEU A 52 1.78 6.41 -18.03
N ASP A 53 0.60 6.44 -18.61
CA ASP A 53 0.36 7.12 -19.89
C ASP A 53 0.22 8.65 -19.70
N ASP A 54 0.09 9.38 -20.80
CA ASP A 54 -0.05 10.83 -20.79
C ASP A 54 -1.26 11.30 -19.97
N ALA A 55 -2.37 10.57 -20.00
CA ALA A 55 -3.57 10.89 -19.22
C ALA A 55 -3.30 10.78 -17.72
N ALA A 56 -2.58 9.74 -17.29
CA ALA A 56 -2.16 9.55 -15.90
C ALA A 56 -1.17 10.65 -15.47
N CYS A 57 -0.20 10.99 -16.31
CA CYS A 57 0.76 12.07 -16.06
C CYS A 57 0.06 13.44 -15.96
N ALA A 58 -0.88 13.72 -16.86
CA ALA A 58 -1.68 14.95 -16.83
C ALA A 58 -2.56 15.03 -15.57
N HIS A 59 -3.11 13.89 -15.10
CA HIS A 59 -3.85 13.83 -13.84
C HIS A 59 -2.96 14.19 -12.65
N VAL A 60 -1.74 13.65 -12.59
CA VAL A 60 -0.76 13.98 -11.53
C VAL A 60 -0.43 15.46 -11.52
N ASP A 61 -0.10 16.02 -12.70
CA ASP A 61 0.22 17.45 -12.85
C ASP A 61 -0.95 18.33 -12.41
N ARG A 62 -2.17 18.04 -12.86
CA ARG A 62 -3.38 18.76 -12.45
C ARG A 62 -3.59 18.73 -10.93
N CYS A 63 -3.45 17.56 -10.29
CA CYS A 63 -3.56 17.44 -8.84
C CYS A 63 -2.50 18.28 -8.11
N TYR A 64 -1.29 18.30 -8.64
CA TYR A 64 -0.17 19.03 -8.06
C TYR A 64 -0.34 20.54 -8.23
N ARG A 65 -0.76 21.01 -9.42
CA ARG A 65 -1.07 22.42 -9.69
C ARG A 65 -2.19 22.94 -8.79
N ASN A 66 -3.26 22.18 -8.66
CA ASN A 66 -4.41 22.56 -7.84
C ASN A 66 -4.05 22.76 -6.37
N LEU A 67 -3.11 21.99 -5.83
CA LEU A 67 -2.72 22.12 -4.43
C LEU A 67 -1.56 23.08 -4.17
N TYR A 68 -0.57 23.11 -5.08
CA TYR A 68 0.67 23.85 -4.85
C TYR A 68 0.83 25.08 -5.75
N GLY A 69 -0.06 25.32 -6.71
CA GLY A 69 -0.03 26.46 -7.62
C GLY A 69 1.10 26.44 -8.66
N LYS A 70 1.72 25.27 -8.90
CA LYS A 70 2.86 25.12 -9.81
C LYS A 70 2.85 23.76 -10.51
N PRO A 71 3.45 23.64 -11.71
CA PRO A 71 3.50 22.40 -12.45
C PRO A 71 4.32 21.33 -11.72
N PHE A 72 3.96 20.06 -11.97
CA PHE A 72 4.75 18.91 -11.57
C PHE A 72 5.88 18.68 -12.58
N ARG A 73 7.10 19.05 -12.22
CA ARG A 73 8.27 19.02 -13.13
C ARG A 73 9.19 17.81 -12.91
N HIS A 74 8.67 16.70 -12.43
CA HIS A 74 9.46 15.51 -12.17
C HIS A 74 9.04 14.37 -13.10
N THR A 75 10.02 13.66 -13.64
CA THR A 75 9.77 12.39 -14.31
C THR A 75 9.34 11.34 -13.29
N LEU A 76 8.23 10.67 -13.55
CA LEU A 76 7.75 9.59 -12.70
C LEU A 76 8.38 8.28 -13.17
N GLN A 77 8.94 7.54 -12.22
CA GLN A 77 9.49 6.21 -12.44
C GLN A 77 8.94 5.25 -11.38
N ALA A 78 8.71 4.00 -11.77
CA ALA A 78 8.37 2.95 -10.83
C ALA A 78 9.57 2.70 -9.90
N VAL A 79 9.35 2.85 -8.59
CA VAL A 79 10.41 2.72 -7.57
C VAL A 79 10.31 1.40 -6.84
N ILE A 80 9.10 0.93 -6.58
CA ILE A 80 8.86 -0.31 -5.82
C ILE A 80 7.52 -0.89 -6.23
N GLU A 81 7.46 -2.19 -6.40
CA GLU A 81 6.22 -2.94 -6.47
C GLU A 81 5.89 -3.54 -5.11
N MET A 82 4.60 -3.56 -4.78
CA MET A 82 4.11 -4.13 -3.52
C MET A 82 2.83 -4.90 -3.77
N ARG A 83 2.79 -6.13 -3.26
CA ARG A 83 1.61 -7.00 -3.30
C ARG A 83 1.23 -7.40 -1.88
N TYR A 84 -0.03 -7.57 -1.62
CA TYR A 84 -0.55 -8.07 -0.34
C TYR A 84 -2.02 -8.46 -0.50
N GLN A 85 -2.45 -9.37 0.34
CA GLN A 85 -3.85 -9.72 0.49
C GLN A 85 -4.49 -8.79 1.52
N ARG A 86 -5.76 -8.42 1.31
CA ARG A 86 -6.47 -7.50 2.20
C ARG A 86 -7.87 -7.98 2.51
N VAL A 87 -8.18 -8.07 3.79
CA VAL A 87 -9.54 -8.11 4.30
C VAL A 87 -9.93 -6.71 4.77
N THR A 88 -11.13 -6.27 4.42
CA THR A 88 -11.68 -4.99 4.88
C THR A 88 -12.97 -5.27 5.65
N LEU A 89 -13.00 -4.83 6.88
CA LEU A 89 -14.18 -4.86 7.75
C LEU A 89 -14.71 -3.44 7.89
N VAL A 90 -16.01 -3.27 7.72
CA VAL A 90 -16.72 -1.99 7.88
C VAL A 90 -17.73 -2.18 8.98
N ALA A 91 -17.75 -1.27 9.95
CA ALA A 91 -18.76 -1.28 10.98
C ALA A 91 -20.14 -1.02 10.38
N ARG A 92 -21.16 -1.69 10.89
CA ARG A 92 -22.55 -1.49 10.44
C ARG A 92 -23.02 -0.05 10.66
N GLU A 93 -22.53 0.57 11.71
CA GLU A 93 -22.83 1.94 12.11
C GLU A 93 -21.56 2.73 12.39
N GLY A 94 -21.61 4.05 12.37
CA GLY A 94 -20.51 4.95 12.76
C GLY A 94 -19.38 5.09 11.73
N GLY A 95 -19.43 4.40 10.58
CA GLY A 95 -18.47 4.57 9.48
C GLY A 95 -17.05 4.11 9.81
N GLU A 96 -16.85 3.37 10.88
CA GLU A 96 -15.54 2.80 11.24
C GLU A 96 -15.12 1.72 10.27
N ARG A 97 -13.82 1.61 10.03
CA ARG A 97 -13.25 0.59 9.15
C ARG A 97 -11.95 0.04 9.70
N MET A 98 -11.78 -1.26 9.55
CA MET A 98 -10.53 -1.96 9.83
C MET A 98 -10.06 -2.69 8.56
N THR A 99 -8.77 -2.63 8.26
CA THR A 99 -8.16 -3.44 7.20
C THR A 99 -7.08 -4.33 7.80
N ILE A 100 -7.04 -5.58 7.35
CA ILE A 100 -6.04 -6.58 7.73
C ILE A 100 -5.29 -6.94 6.45
N ASP A 101 -3.99 -6.67 6.43
CA ASP A 101 -3.13 -6.95 5.29
C ASP A 101 -2.12 -8.03 5.66
N GLY A 102 -2.12 -9.13 4.91
CA GLY A 102 -1.18 -10.23 5.06
C GLY A 102 -0.41 -10.52 3.78
N ASN A 103 0.57 -11.42 3.87
CA ASN A 103 1.39 -11.86 2.74
C ASN A 103 1.99 -10.68 1.96
N LEU A 104 2.61 -9.73 2.70
CA LEU A 104 3.22 -8.59 2.05
C LEU A 104 4.46 -9.03 1.29
N TRP A 105 4.51 -8.58 0.06
CA TRP A 105 5.64 -8.76 -0.84
C TRP A 105 6.08 -7.41 -1.39
N PHE A 106 7.40 -7.22 -1.47
CA PHE A 106 8.06 -5.99 -1.94
C PHE A 106 9.12 -6.37 -2.95
N SER A 107 9.23 -5.61 -4.06
CA SER A 107 10.26 -5.84 -5.08
C SER A 107 10.79 -4.54 -5.69
N ILE A 108 12.08 -4.54 -5.98
CA ILE A 108 12.79 -3.54 -6.79
C ILE A 108 13.76 -4.29 -7.70
N GLY A 109 13.48 -4.30 -9.00
CA GLY A 109 14.23 -5.11 -9.95
C GLY A 109 14.19 -6.59 -9.54
N GLU A 110 15.36 -7.23 -9.44
CA GLU A 110 15.47 -8.65 -9.06
C GLU A 110 15.42 -8.90 -7.55
N ARG A 111 15.51 -7.85 -6.73
CA ARG A 111 15.46 -7.99 -5.28
C ARG A 111 14.02 -8.07 -4.81
N ALA A 112 13.70 -9.10 -4.06
CA ALA A 112 12.39 -9.26 -3.45
C ALA A 112 12.49 -9.64 -1.97
N ARG A 113 11.47 -9.24 -1.20
CA ARG A 113 11.31 -9.55 0.22
C ARG A 113 9.83 -9.81 0.50
N THR A 114 9.59 -10.71 1.44
CA THR A 114 8.24 -11.03 1.89
C THR A 114 8.16 -11.02 3.41
N THR A 115 6.99 -10.75 3.95
CA THR A 115 6.74 -11.00 5.39
C THR A 115 6.44 -12.48 5.63
N ARG A 116 6.61 -12.92 6.87
CA ARG A 116 6.14 -14.25 7.26
C ARG A 116 4.61 -14.36 7.07
N PRO A 117 4.10 -15.57 6.78
CA PRO A 117 2.65 -15.78 6.55
C PRO A 117 1.76 -15.46 7.76
N ASP A 118 2.31 -15.58 8.98
CA ASP A 118 1.63 -15.34 10.25
C ASP A 118 1.68 -13.87 10.71
N VAL A 119 2.28 -12.99 9.93
CA VAL A 119 2.40 -11.56 10.24
C VAL A 119 1.38 -10.74 9.47
N PHE A 120 0.55 -10.00 10.19
CA PHE A 120 -0.49 -9.16 9.63
C PHE A 120 -0.31 -7.69 10.01
N ILE A 121 -0.72 -6.80 9.10
CA ILE A 121 -0.81 -5.37 9.39
C ILE A 121 -2.26 -5.00 9.53
N VAL A 122 -2.63 -4.55 10.71
CA VAL A 122 -3.97 -4.05 11.01
C VAL A 122 -3.96 -2.52 10.95
N GLU A 123 -4.87 -1.93 10.18
CA GLU A 123 -5.09 -0.48 10.14
C GLU A 123 -6.55 -0.20 10.50
N THR A 124 -6.77 0.54 11.57
CA THR A 124 -8.08 1.02 11.99
C THR A 124 -8.32 2.45 11.51
N LYS A 125 -9.55 2.77 11.21
CA LYS A 125 -10.02 4.13 10.88
C LYS A 125 -11.31 4.41 11.61
N SER A 126 -11.21 5.27 12.59
CA SER A 126 -12.32 5.81 13.37
C SER A 126 -12.19 7.34 13.45
N ALA A 127 -13.26 8.03 13.83
CA ALA A 127 -13.29 9.48 13.84
C ALA A 127 -12.20 10.10 14.74
N ASN A 128 -11.93 9.48 15.88
CA ASN A 128 -11.03 10.00 16.91
C ASN A 128 -9.96 9.00 17.41
N GLY A 129 -9.73 7.89 16.69
CA GLY A 129 -8.81 6.84 17.10
C GLY A 129 -9.28 6.06 18.34
N ASN A 130 -10.57 6.06 18.65
CA ASN A 130 -11.18 5.40 19.80
C ASN A 130 -12.42 4.57 19.43
N GLY A 131 -12.42 4.00 18.23
CA GLY A 131 -13.46 3.12 17.76
C GLY A 131 -13.47 1.75 18.43
N ILE A 132 -14.44 0.92 18.07
CA ILE A 132 -14.59 -0.44 18.62
C ILE A 132 -13.32 -1.27 18.36
N ALA A 133 -12.83 -1.28 17.10
CA ALA A 133 -11.61 -1.98 16.75
C ALA A 133 -10.38 -1.47 17.51
N ASP A 134 -10.27 -0.14 17.71
CA ASP A 134 -9.17 0.45 18.49
C ASP A 134 -9.19 0.00 19.95
N LYS A 135 -10.37 -0.11 20.56
CA LYS A 135 -10.55 -0.58 21.95
C LYS A 135 -10.20 -2.05 22.08
N ILE A 136 -10.68 -2.89 21.16
CA ILE A 136 -10.37 -4.34 21.15
C ILE A 136 -8.87 -4.57 21.02
N LEU A 137 -8.21 -3.90 20.06
CA LEU A 137 -6.77 -4.05 19.89
C LEU A 137 -5.98 -3.63 21.13
N ARG A 138 -6.37 -2.54 21.79
CA ARG A 138 -5.74 -2.13 23.06
C ARG A 138 -5.95 -3.15 24.18
N ALA A 139 -7.14 -3.72 24.29
CA ALA A 139 -7.43 -4.78 25.27
C ALA A 139 -6.59 -6.04 25.03
N LEU A 140 -6.23 -6.31 23.76
CA LEU A 140 -5.31 -7.38 23.36
C LEU A 140 -3.83 -6.94 23.41
N HIS A 141 -3.51 -5.84 24.08
CA HIS A 141 -2.16 -5.28 24.17
C HIS A 141 -1.49 -4.99 22.83
N GLN A 142 -2.30 -4.81 21.77
CA GLN A 142 -1.82 -4.41 20.45
C GLN A 142 -1.81 -2.89 20.34
N HIS A 143 -0.62 -2.29 20.31
CA HIS A 143 -0.44 -0.84 20.25
C HIS A 143 -0.01 -0.40 18.85
N PRO A 144 -0.42 0.82 18.41
CA PRO A 144 -0.03 1.35 17.12
C PRO A 144 1.49 1.42 16.95
N THR A 145 1.97 0.97 15.81
CA THR A 145 3.38 1.12 15.43
C THR A 145 3.61 2.53 14.91
N ALA A 146 4.46 3.29 15.60
CA ALA A 146 4.81 4.65 15.18
C ALA A 146 5.49 4.65 13.79
N ARG A 147 5.15 5.67 12.99
CA ARG A 147 5.81 5.95 11.69
C ARG A 147 5.76 4.78 10.69
N TYR A 148 4.67 4.03 10.67
CA TYR A 148 4.50 2.94 9.72
C TYR A 148 4.03 3.44 8.34
N SER A 149 4.64 2.92 7.28
CA SER A 149 4.22 3.07 5.88
C SER A 149 4.75 1.89 5.08
N LYS A 150 3.88 1.12 4.41
CA LYS A 150 4.30 -0.01 3.55
C LYS A 150 5.40 0.37 2.57
N TYR A 151 5.26 1.54 1.91
CA TYR A 151 6.27 2.06 1.01
C TYR A 151 7.63 2.25 1.69
N CYS A 152 7.66 2.95 2.83
CA CYS A 152 8.92 3.24 3.51
C CYS A 152 9.58 1.99 4.09
N VAL A 153 8.75 1.07 4.60
CA VAL A 153 9.22 -0.21 5.14
C VAL A 153 9.74 -1.10 3.99
N GLY A 154 9.03 -1.17 2.86
CA GLY A 154 9.50 -1.92 1.69
C GLY A 154 10.82 -1.37 1.13
N MET A 155 10.96 -0.04 1.03
CA MET A 155 12.22 0.60 0.62
C MET A 155 13.38 0.27 1.58
N ALA A 156 13.11 0.25 2.88
CA ALA A 156 14.09 -0.10 3.89
C ALA A 156 14.42 -1.59 3.88
N ALA A 157 13.43 -2.47 3.74
CA ALA A 157 13.61 -3.92 3.66
C ALA A 157 14.45 -4.35 2.44
N LEU A 158 14.33 -3.61 1.34
CA LEU A 158 15.07 -3.84 0.10
C LEU A 158 16.41 -3.08 0.06
N GLU A 159 16.77 -2.41 1.16
CA GLU A 159 18.02 -1.61 1.27
C GLU A 159 18.16 -0.58 0.14
N ALA A 160 17.01 -0.05 -0.31
CA ALA A 160 16.95 0.93 -1.39
C ALA A 160 17.08 2.39 -0.89
N VAL A 161 17.31 2.58 0.40
CA VAL A 161 17.53 3.87 1.07
C VAL A 161 18.59 3.73 2.16
N GLU A 162 19.56 4.64 2.18
CA GLU A 162 20.64 4.63 3.16
C GLU A 162 20.14 4.87 4.59
N ARG A 163 19.27 5.87 4.78
CA ARG A 163 18.79 6.27 6.11
C ARG A 163 17.42 5.68 6.41
N HIS A 164 17.37 4.55 7.08
CA HIS A 164 16.13 3.85 7.40
C HIS A 164 15.94 3.51 8.89
N ASN A 165 16.81 3.98 9.78
CA ASN A 165 16.78 3.65 11.22
C ASN A 165 15.42 3.85 11.88
N LYS A 166 14.66 4.89 11.49
CA LYS A 166 13.31 5.15 12.02
C LYS A 166 12.26 4.09 11.68
N PHE A 167 12.56 3.18 10.72
CA PHE A 167 11.69 2.07 10.33
C PHE A 167 12.13 0.72 10.87
N LEU A 168 13.30 0.63 11.53
CA LEU A 168 13.80 -0.61 12.12
C LEU A 168 12.81 -1.28 13.10
N PRO A 169 12.09 -0.54 13.97
CA PRO A 169 11.08 -1.16 14.83
C PRO A 169 9.96 -1.84 14.04
N ALA A 170 9.53 -1.23 12.92
CA ALA A 170 8.52 -1.83 12.04
C ALA A 170 9.09 -3.05 11.27
N LEU A 171 10.33 -2.97 10.79
CA LEU A 171 10.99 -4.09 10.11
C LEU A 171 11.13 -5.31 11.02
N ARG A 172 11.53 -5.11 12.29
CA ARG A 172 11.67 -6.18 13.28
C ARG A 172 10.32 -6.86 13.56
N LYS A 173 9.24 -6.08 13.67
CA LYS A 173 7.87 -6.61 13.87
C LYS A 173 7.34 -7.36 12.66
N LEU A 174 7.73 -6.96 11.46
CA LEU A 174 7.29 -7.59 10.21
C LEU A 174 8.05 -8.85 9.87
N GLU A 175 9.20 -9.07 10.51
CA GLU A 175 10.04 -10.23 10.25
C GLU A 175 10.25 -10.48 8.75
N VAL A 176 10.68 -9.44 8.03
CA VAL A 176 10.87 -9.48 6.59
C VAL A 176 12.04 -10.40 6.24
N VAL A 177 11.78 -11.35 5.36
CA VAL A 177 12.76 -12.34 4.91
C VAL A 177 13.00 -12.24 3.40
N PRO A 178 14.14 -12.68 2.88
CA PRO A 178 14.36 -12.83 1.45
C PRO A 178 13.26 -13.74 0.85
N GLU A 179 12.76 -13.38 -0.33
CA GLU A 179 11.87 -14.29 -1.05
C GLU A 179 12.69 -15.52 -1.47
N ARG A 180 12.24 -16.71 -1.08
CA ARG A 180 12.80 -17.94 -1.62
C ARG A 180 12.32 -18.03 -3.07
N ARG A 181 13.25 -18.02 -4.03
CA ARG A 181 12.91 -18.33 -5.43
C ARG A 181 12.26 -19.72 -5.42
N PRO A 182 11.02 -19.86 -5.93
CA PRO A 182 10.41 -21.18 -6.02
C PRO A 182 11.30 -22.03 -6.94
N THR A 183 11.65 -23.25 -6.48
CA THR A 183 12.25 -24.24 -7.38
C THR A 183 11.31 -24.49 -8.57
N PRO A 184 11.83 -24.83 -9.77
CA PRO A 184 10.99 -25.04 -10.96
C PRO A 184 9.82 -26.00 -10.75
N VAL A 185 9.97 -27.00 -9.86
CA VAL A 185 8.92 -27.96 -9.47
C VAL A 185 7.77 -27.30 -8.71
N MET A 186 8.03 -26.25 -7.91
CA MET A 186 6.96 -25.52 -7.19
C MET A 186 6.18 -24.54 -8.09
N MET A 187 6.78 -24.11 -9.21
CA MET A 187 6.08 -23.27 -10.19
C MET A 187 5.01 -24.06 -10.95
N ALA A 188 5.27 -25.33 -11.29
CA ALA A 188 4.30 -26.22 -11.94
C ALA A 188 3.10 -26.56 -11.04
N ALA A 189 3.32 -26.73 -9.73
CA ALA A 189 2.26 -27.02 -8.77
C ALA A 189 1.33 -25.82 -8.47
N ARG A 190 1.83 -24.59 -8.57
CA ARG A 190 1.00 -23.38 -8.36
C ARG A 190 0.09 -23.04 -9.54
N GLY A 191 0.42 -23.49 -10.74
CA GLY A 191 -0.43 -23.34 -11.94
C GLY A 191 -1.68 -24.23 -11.94
N ALA A 192 -1.68 -25.31 -11.17
CA ALA A 192 -2.80 -26.26 -11.10
C ALA A 192 -3.86 -25.91 -10.03
N HIS A 193 -3.55 -25.06 -9.06
CA HIS A 193 -4.49 -24.67 -7.99
C HIS A 193 -5.19 -23.32 -8.21
N ALA A 194 -4.93 -22.64 -9.30
CA ALA A 194 -5.58 -21.35 -9.61
C ALA A 194 -6.95 -21.50 -10.32
N MET A 195 -7.48 -22.70 -10.48
CA MET A 195 -8.73 -22.93 -11.21
C MET A 195 -9.93 -23.40 -10.38
N ASP A 196 -9.83 -23.51 -9.05
CA ASP A 196 -10.99 -23.93 -8.25
C ASP A 196 -11.11 -23.11 -6.96
N SER A 197 -11.77 -21.97 -7.04
CA SER A 197 -12.65 -21.42 -5.99
C SER A 197 -13.37 -20.16 -6.49
N ALA A 198 -14.35 -20.38 -7.36
CA ALA A 198 -15.45 -19.45 -7.53
C ALA A 198 -16.36 -19.57 -6.29
N LEU A 199 -16.19 -18.71 -5.32
CA LEU A 199 -17.19 -18.42 -4.29
C LEU A 199 -17.73 -17.02 -4.54
N THR A 200 -18.94 -17.02 -5.09
CA THR A 200 -19.82 -15.86 -5.30
C THR A 200 -20.03 -15.13 -3.97
N ALA A 201 -19.61 -13.88 -3.92
CA ALA A 201 -20.04 -12.94 -2.89
C ALA A 201 -21.28 -12.18 -3.40
N PRO A 202 -22.31 -11.98 -2.57
CA PRO A 202 -23.52 -11.24 -2.98
C PRO A 202 -23.24 -9.75 -3.13
N SER A 203 -23.80 -9.17 -4.19
CA SER A 203 -23.87 -7.75 -4.46
C SER A 203 -24.66 -7.06 -3.37
N PHE A 204 -24.09 -6.03 -2.76
CA PHE A 204 -24.82 -5.02 -2.02
C PHE A 204 -24.63 -3.65 -2.68
N HIS A 205 -25.78 -3.08 -3.03
CA HIS A 205 -25.93 -1.72 -3.54
C HIS A 205 -25.40 -0.65 -2.60
#